data_d5c1e3eefb866b7d986f47c909939ec3
#
_entry.id   d5c1e3eefb866b7d986f47c909939ec3
#
_cell.length_a   1.000
_cell.length_b   1.000
_cell.length_c   1.000
_cell.angle_alpha   90.00
_cell.angle_beta   90.00
_cell.angle_gamma   90.00
#
_symmetry.space_group_name_H-M   'P 1'
#
loop_
_entity.id
_entity.type
_entity.pdbx_description
1 polymer ?
#
loop_
_entity_poly.entity_id
_entity_poly.type
_entity_poly.pdbx_seq_one_letter_code
_entity_poly.pdbx_strand_id
1 'polypeptide(L)'
;TIGKNEIIIRAVDLRKNSVEKKFFVLRKTASGKVAKGDTEELDLVFDQQKTPPKFYALIMGANDYADGSITDLDNPINDATKLYNVLTSRYTFEPNNVIFLKDPTREQIINELDRLTRRISKNDNLLIFFAGHGYWDQETDFGYWIPTDSKANSTANWMANSQIRDYVAAIKSRHTLLIADACFGGSIFRSRKAFQEGSSPIKKAYDAPSRKAMTSGNLTEVPDRSVFLEQLVDRLSTNTKDYLTAEEIFGSIKDIVINNSPVTPVYGDIKDAGDEGGDFIFVKK
;
A
#
# COMPACT_ATOMS: atom_id res chain seq x y z
N THR A 1 8.12 -22.45 -27.79
CA THR A 1 6.73 -22.94 -27.61
C THR A 1 5.90 -21.92 -26.84
N ILE A 2 4.60 -21.85 -27.10
CA ILE A 2 3.65 -21.06 -26.29
C ILE A 2 3.50 -21.79 -24.94
N GLY A 3 3.57 -21.04 -23.84
CA GLY A 3 3.50 -21.58 -22.51
C GLY A 3 4.78 -21.34 -21.70
N LYS A 4 4.96 -22.11 -20.62
CA LYS A 4 6.11 -22.01 -19.72
C LYS A 4 7.35 -22.59 -20.37
N ASN A 5 8.37 -21.75 -20.62
CA ASN A 5 9.65 -22.15 -21.17
C ASN A 5 10.72 -22.00 -20.08
N GLU A 6 11.55 -23.03 -19.90
CA GLU A 6 12.67 -22.99 -18.96
C GLU A 6 13.92 -22.52 -19.69
N ILE A 7 14.59 -21.51 -19.16
CA ILE A 7 15.90 -21.03 -19.59
C ILE A 7 16.89 -21.33 -18.48
N ILE A 8 17.93 -22.08 -18.80
CA ILE A 8 19.00 -22.41 -17.87
C ILE A 8 20.23 -21.60 -18.29
N ILE A 9 20.69 -20.72 -17.42
CA ILE A 9 21.96 -20.01 -17.59
C ILE A 9 22.99 -20.67 -16.70
N ARG A 10 24.08 -21.16 -17.32
CA ARG A 10 25.22 -21.75 -16.62
C ARG A 10 26.46 -20.89 -16.84
N ALA A 11 27.01 -20.36 -15.75
CA ALA A 11 28.30 -19.70 -15.74
C ALA A 11 29.36 -20.68 -15.23
N VAL A 12 30.51 -20.74 -15.94
CA VAL A 12 31.64 -21.59 -15.56
C VAL A 12 32.88 -20.71 -15.47
N ASP A 13 33.60 -20.76 -14.37
CA ASP A 13 34.85 -20.05 -14.18
C ASP A 13 36.03 -20.80 -14.82
N LEU A 14 37.21 -20.16 -14.86
CA LEU A 14 38.45 -20.76 -15.40
C LEU A 14 38.93 -21.98 -14.58
N ARG A 15 38.42 -22.17 -13.37
CA ARG A 15 38.71 -23.33 -12.49
C ARG A 15 37.67 -24.43 -12.62
N LYS A 16 36.77 -24.32 -13.60
CA LYS A 16 35.67 -25.25 -13.89
C LYS A 16 34.57 -25.30 -12.77
N ASN A 17 34.56 -24.35 -11.85
CA ASN A 17 33.38 -24.21 -10.96
C ASN A 17 32.22 -23.70 -11.77
N SER A 18 31.04 -24.26 -11.56
CA SER A 18 29.84 -23.82 -12.32
C SER A 18 28.72 -23.43 -11.37
N VAL A 19 28.05 -22.33 -11.71
CA VAL A 19 26.79 -21.89 -11.11
C VAL A 19 25.70 -21.96 -12.17
N GLU A 20 24.60 -22.60 -11.84
CA GLU A 20 23.44 -22.72 -12.73
C GLU A 20 22.26 -21.96 -12.14
N LYS A 21 21.61 -21.12 -12.94
CA LYS A 21 20.40 -20.43 -12.56
C LYS A 21 19.30 -20.72 -13.58
N LYS A 22 18.16 -21.21 -13.08
CA LYS A 22 16.99 -21.52 -13.89
C LYS A 22 16.02 -20.35 -13.89
N PHE A 23 15.53 -19.98 -15.07
CA PHE A 23 14.52 -18.96 -15.28
C PHE A 23 13.33 -19.58 -16.01
N PHE A 24 12.14 -19.18 -15.61
CA PHE A 24 10.93 -19.57 -16.33
C PHE A 24 10.40 -18.37 -17.11
N VAL A 25 10.34 -18.49 -18.42
CA VAL A 25 9.78 -17.47 -19.30
C VAL A 25 8.42 -17.95 -19.79
N LEU A 26 7.38 -17.21 -19.49
CA LEU A 26 6.04 -17.47 -20.00
C LEU A 26 5.88 -16.75 -21.35
N ARG A 27 5.88 -17.51 -22.45
CA ARG A 27 5.56 -16.96 -23.76
C ARG A 27 4.06 -16.90 -23.95
N LYS A 28 3.53 -15.69 -24.03
CA LYS A 28 2.12 -15.43 -24.36
C LYS A 28 1.90 -15.47 -25.86
N THR A 29 0.67 -15.73 -26.30
CA THR A 29 0.28 -15.60 -27.71
C THR A 29 0.47 -14.15 -28.18
N ALA A 30 0.65 -13.93 -29.47
CA ALA A 30 0.86 -12.61 -30.06
C ALA A 30 -0.28 -11.61 -29.81
N SER A 31 -1.43 -12.04 -29.33
CA SER A 31 -2.58 -11.20 -28.96
C SER A 31 -2.48 -10.56 -27.58
N GLY A 32 -1.42 -10.83 -26.80
CA GLY A 32 -1.25 -10.22 -25.46
C GLY A 32 -2.30 -10.58 -24.41
N LYS A 33 -3.28 -11.42 -24.78
CA LYS A 33 -4.35 -11.81 -23.87
C LYS A 33 -3.82 -12.77 -22.81
N VAL A 34 -3.82 -12.34 -21.57
CA VAL A 34 -3.84 -13.20 -20.38
C VAL A 34 -5.00 -14.18 -20.55
N ALA A 35 -4.91 -15.39 -19.99
CA ALA A 35 -6.00 -16.33 -20.03
C ALA A 35 -7.32 -15.60 -19.72
N LYS A 36 -8.24 -15.65 -20.68
CA LYS A 36 -9.47 -14.83 -20.78
C LYS A 36 -10.45 -14.94 -19.58
N GLY A 37 -10.17 -15.81 -18.60
CA GLY A 37 -11.09 -16.12 -17.53
C GLY A 37 -11.16 -15.12 -16.38
N ASP A 38 -10.01 -14.56 -15.96
CA ASP A 38 -9.96 -13.84 -14.66
C ASP A 38 -10.34 -12.36 -14.76
N THR A 39 -10.09 -11.70 -15.89
CA THR A 39 -10.44 -10.28 -16.10
C THR A 39 -11.88 -10.11 -16.60
N GLU A 40 -12.38 -11.00 -17.48
CA GLU A 40 -13.77 -10.97 -17.94
C GLU A 40 -14.76 -11.21 -16.78
N GLU A 41 -14.39 -11.99 -15.78
CA GLU A 41 -15.21 -12.21 -14.58
C GLU A 41 -15.28 -10.97 -13.68
N LEU A 42 -14.21 -10.16 -13.60
CA LEU A 42 -14.25 -8.90 -12.86
C LEU A 42 -15.00 -7.80 -13.61
N ASP A 43 -14.84 -7.70 -14.92
CA ASP A 43 -15.62 -6.80 -15.75
C ASP A 43 -17.12 -7.06 -15.54
N LEU A 44 -17.54 -8.34 -15.52
CA LEU A 44 -18.91 -8.73 -15.23
C LEU A 44 -19.36 -8.34 -13.80
N VAL A 45 -18.46 -8.42 -12.80
CA VAL A 45 -18.78 -8.01 -11.42
C VAL A 45 -18.99 -6.50 -11.34
N PHE A 46 -18.17 -5.69 -12.03
CA PHE A 46 -18.33 -4.24 -12.07
C PHE A 46 -19.52 -3.79 -12.92
N ASP A 47 -19.78 -4.45 -14.06
CA ASP A 47 -20.88 -4.11 -14.98
C ASP A 47 -22.27 -4.57 -14.47
N GLN A 48 -22.35 -5.68 -13.72
CA GLN A 48 -23.61 -6.23 -13.23
C GLN A 48 -24.07 -5.64 -11.88
N GLN A 49 -23.23 -4.88 -11.19
CA GLN A 49 -23.67 -4.23 -9.95
C GLN A 49 -24.58 -3.04 -10.24
N LYS A 50 -25.77 -3.03 -9.65
CA LYS A 50 -26.72 -1.90 -9.74
C LYS A 50 -26.10 -0.57 -9.29
N THR A 51 -25.07 -0.62 -8.44
CA THR A 51 -24.24 0.51 -7.99
C THR A 51 -22.78 0.09 -8.04
N PRO A 52 -21.98 0.62 -8.98
CA PRO A 52 -20.56 0.31 -9.05
C PRO A 52 -19.84 0.73 -7.76
N PRO A 53 -18.82 -0.04 -7.31
CA PRO A 53 -18.05 0.29 -6.12
C PRO A 53 -17.33 1.63 -6.30
N LYS A 54 -17.34 2.45 -5.24
CA LYS A 54 -16.57 3.69 -5.21
C LYS A 54 -15.20 3.42 -4.59
N PHE A 55 -14.23 4.19 -5.09
CA PHE A 55 -12.88 4.20 -4.54
C PHE A 55 -12.65 5.51 -3.80
N TYR A 56 -12.45 5.39 -2.49
CA TYR A 56 -12.15 6.51 -1.61
C TYR A 56 -10.67 6.52 -1.27
N ALA A 57 -10.11 7.71 -1.06
CA ALA A 57 -8.78 7.82 -0.48
C ALA A 57 -8.72 8.94 0.56
N LEU A 58 -7.95 8.71 1.64
CA LEU A 58 -7.48 9.72 2.58
C LEU A 58 -5.96 9.79 2.43
N ILE A 59 -5.46 10.86 1.86
CA ILE A 59 -4.05 11.07 1.55
C ILE A 59 -3.53 12.19 2.43
N MET A 60 -2.46 11.92 3.18
CA MET A 60 -1.90 12.82 4.19
C MET A 60 -0.39 12.97 4.01
N GLY A 61 0.09 14.21 4.00
CA GLY A 61 1.52 14.53 3.99
C GLY A 61 1.81 15.57 5.09
N ALA A 62 2.76 15.28 5.97
CA ALA A 62 3.15 16.11 7.09
C ALA A 62 4.59 16.59 6.93
N ASN A 63 4.78 17.88 6.61
CA ASN A 63 6.08 18.54 6.44
C ASN A 63 6.42 19.43 7.63
N ASP A 64 5.53 20.37 7.98
CA ASP A 64 5.81 21.49 8.88
C ASP A 64 5.21 21.19 10.27
N TYR A 65 6.06 20.99 11.27
CA TYR A 65 5.65 20.63 12.62
C TYR A 65 5.61 21.88 13.53
N ALA A 66 4.52 22.03 14.28
CA ALA A 66 4.33 23.19 15.18
C ALA A 66 5.31 23.25 16.36
N ASP A 67 5.83 22.09 16.79
CA ASP A 67 6.85 21.99 17.84
C ASP A 67 8.25 22.00 17.19
N GLY A 68 9.01 23.06 17.36
CA GLY A 68 10.38 23.19 16.83
C GLY A 68 11.39 22.14 17.33
N SER A 69 10.98 21.25 18.26
CA SER A 69 11.77 20.09 18.69
C SER A 69 11.53 18.87 17.78
N ILE A 70 10.56 18.94 16.89
CA ILE A 70 10.31 17.94 15.83
C ILE A 70 10.84 18.53 14.52
N THR A 71 11.76 17.85 13.87
CA THR A 71 12.38 18.33 12.64
C THR A 71 11.37 18.35 11.50
N ASP A 72 11.29 19.44 10.75
CA ASP A 72 10.49 19.51 9.54
C ASP A 72 11.02 18.58 8.45
N LEU A 73 10.14 18.16 7.52
CA LEU A 73 10.46 17.30 6.40
C LEU A 73 10.18 18.02 5.07
N ASP A 74 10.95 17.72 4.03
CA ASP A 74 10.84 18.40 2.74
C ASP A 74 9.87 17.69 1.75
N ASN A 75 9.76 16.37 1.83
CA ASN A 75 9.17 15.56 0.77
C ASN A 75 7.74 15.01 1.01
N PRO A 76 7.22 14.79 2.21
CA PRO A 76 5.94 14.10 2.45
C PRO A 76 4.75 14.64 1.66
N ILE A 77 4.57 15.98 1.61
CA ILE A 77 3.47 16.61 0.85
C ILE A 77 3.65 16.44 -0.65
N ASN A 78 4.89 16.55 -1.16
CA ASN A 78 5.18 16.36 -2.57
C ASN A 78 4.90 14.91 -2.98
N ASP A 79 5.27 13.98 -2.16
CA ASP A 79 5.07 12.55 -2.37
C ASP A 79 3.59 12.16 -2.29
N ALA A 80 2.86 12.68 -1.31
CA ALA A 80 1.41 12.58 -1.23
C ALA A 80 0.73 13.16 -2.49
N THR A 81 1.25 14.27 -3.04
CA THR A 81 0.75 14.89 -4.27
C THR A 81 0.97 14.01 -5.50
N LYS A 82 2.13 13.36 -5.63
CA LYS A 82 2.40 12.41 -6.72
C LYS A 82 1.43 11.23 -6.67
N LEU A 83 1.19 10.67 -5.47
CA LEU A 83 0.24 9.58 -5.29
C LEU A 83 -1.19 10.03 -5.64
N TYR A 84 -1.65 11.20 -5.14
CA TYR A 84 -2.94 11.78 -5.49
C TYR A 84 -3.12 11.88 -7.01
N ASN A 85 -2.12 12.43 -7.70
CA ASN A 85 -2.17 12.65 -9.14
C ASN A 85 -2.28 11.33 -9.92
N VAL A 86 -1.50 10.30 -9.58
CA VAL A 86 -1.55 9.02 -10.28
C VAL A 86 -2.87 8.30 -10.02
N LEU A 87 -3.39 8.32 -8.79
CA LEU A 87 -4.66 7.68 -8.45
C LEU A 87 -5.84 8.32 -9.18
N THR A 88 -5.90 9.65 -9.19
CA THR A 88 -7.03 10.38 -9.80
C THR A 88 -6.97 10.44 -11.32
N SER A 89 -5.79 10.38 -11.94
CA SER A 89 -5.65 10.44 -13.39
C SER A 89 -5.72 9.06 -14.06
N ARG A 90 -5.24 8.01 -13.44
CA ARG A 90 -5.09 6.69 -14.07
C ARG A 90 -6.00 5.60 -13.52
N TYR A 91 -6.53 5.78 -12.30
CA TYR A 91 -7.35 4.79 -11.62
C TYR A 91 -8.72 5.34 -11.25
N THR A 92 -9.64 4.47 -10.87
CA THR A 92 -11.05 4.79 -10.59
C THR A 92 -11.29 5.59 -9.30
N PHE A 93 -10.31 6.36 -8.86
CA PHE A 93 -10.45 7.31 -7.76
C PHE A 93 -10.96 8.65 -8.30
N GLU A 94 -12.26 8.91 -8.09
CA GLU A 94 -12.83 10.19 -8.46
C GLU A 94 -12.35 11.29 -7.50
N PRO A 95 -11.96 12.49 -7.98
CA PRO A 95 -11.42 13.57 -7.13
C PRO A 95 -12.31 13.91 -5.93
N ASN A 96 -13.64 13.87 -6.08
CA ASN A 96 -14.59 14.12 -5.00
C ASN A 96 -14.63 13.03 -3.92
N ASN A 97 -13.99 11.88 -4.15
CA ASN A 97 -13.85 10.79 -3.20
C ASN A 97 -12.43 10.72 -2.60
N VAL A 98 -11.54 11.62 -3.01
CA VAL A 98 -10.17 11.69 -2.49
C VAL A 98 -10.03 12.91 -1.59
N ILE A 99 -9.75 12.66 -0.33
CA ILE A 99 -9.47 13.68 0.68
C ILE A 99 -7.95 13.83 0.74
N PHE A 100 -7.45 15.05 0.54
CA PHE A 100 -6.04 15.34 0.62
C PHE A 100 -5.78 16.35 1.74
N LEU A 101 -5.07 15.92 2.78
CA LEU A 101 -4.68 16.77 3.91
C LEU A 101 -3.18 17.07 3.82
N LYS A 102 -2.84 18.34 3.85
CA LYS A 102 -1.47 18.85 3.97
C LYS A 102 -1.27 19.32 5.39
N ASP A 103 -0.18 18.92 6.01
CA ASP A 103 0.17 19.26 7.39
C ASP A 103 -1.00 19.03 8.37
N PRO A 104 -1.59 17.81 8.38
CA PRO A 104 -2.80 17.59 9.16
C PRO A 104 -2.50 17.59 10.66
N THR A 105 -3.38 18.23 11.41
CA THR A 105 -3.48 18.06 12.86
C THR A 105 -4.14 16.72 13.20
N ARG A 106 -3.96 16.26 14.43
CA ARG A 106 -4.63 15.05 14.93
C ARG A 106 -6.16 15.16 14.83
N GLU A 107 -6.71 16.32 15.14
CA GLU A 107 -8.16 16.58 15.05
C GLU A 107 -8.66 16.42 13.61
N GLN A 108 -7.96 16.98 12.63
CA GLN A 108 -8.33 16.86 11.21
C GLN A 108 -8.33 15.40 10.74
N ILE A 109 -7.32 14.61 11.13
CA ILE A 109 -7.24 13.19 10.78
C ILE A 109 -8.44 12.43 11.36
N ILE A 110 -8.74 12.63 12.65
CA ILE A 110 -9.86 11.98 13.34
C ILE A 110 -11.19 12.34 12.68
N ASN A 111 -11.42 13.63 12.40
CA ASN A 111 -12.65 14.09 11.79
C ASN A 111 -12.90 13.46 10.41
N GLU A 112 -11.84 13.29 9.61
CA GLU A 112 -11.98 12.64 8.30
C GLU A 112 -12.19 11.13 8.42
N LEU A 113 -11.52 10.44 9.34
CA LEU A 113 -11.76 9.03 9.61
C LEU A 113 -13.19 8.79 10.10
N ASP A 114 -13.72 9.63 11.02
CA ASP A 114 -15.11 9.60 11.46
C ASP A 114 -16.09 9.83 10.30
N ARG A 115 -15.79 10.77 9.40
CA ARG A 115 -16.61 11.02 8.22
C ARG A 115 -16.62 9.81 7.27
N LEU A 116 -15.48 9.18 7.05
CA LEU A 116 -15.35 7.99 6.21
C LEU A 116 -16.12 6.79 6.81
N THR A 117 -16.14 6.64 8.13
CA THR A 117 -16.90 5.60 8.81
C THR A 117 -18.41 5.68 8.50
N ARG A 118 -18.94 6.89 8.32
CA ARG A 118 -20.37 7.12 7.97
C ARG A 118 -20.65 7.10 6.47
N ARG A 119 -19.62 7.37 5.62
CA ARG A 119 -19.78 7.53 4.18
C ARG A 119 -19.57 6.26 3.38
N ILE A 120 -18.61 5.43 3.82
CA ILE A 120 -18.18 4.24 3.07
C ILE A 120 -19.10 3.05 3.34
N SER A 121 -19.50 2.38 2.28
CA SER A 121 -20.31 1.16 2.32
C SER A 121 -19.47 -0.10 2.10
N LYS A 122 -20.04 -1.27 2.41
CA LYS A 122 -19.39 -2.58 2.23
C LYS A 122 -19.05 -2.95 0.78
N ASN A 123 -19.51 -2.18 -0.20
CA ASN A 123 -19.15 -2.36 -1.61
C ASN A 123 -17.98 -1.47 -2.03
N ASP A 124 -17.63 -0.45 -1.23
CA ASP A 124 -16.63 0.55 -1.58
C ASP A 124 -15.22 0.13 -1.14
N ASN A 125 -14.23 0.77 -1.71
CA ASN A 125 -12.82 0.54 -1.43
C ASN A 125 -12.19 1.80 -0.81
N LEU A 126 -11.28 1.63 0.13
CA LEU A 126 -10.59 2.73 0.82
C LEU A 126 -9.08 2.56 0.76
N LEU A 127 -8.38 3.61 0.31
CA LEU A 127 -6.95 3.77 0.48
C LEU A 127 -6.69 4.83 1.54
N ILE A 128 -5.86 4.52 2.53
CA ILE A 128 -5.35 5.49 3.51
C ILE A 128 -3.84 5.60 3.27
N PHE A 129 -3.35 6.82 3.05
CA PHE A 129 -1.92 7.10 2.89
C PHE A 129 -1.47 8.13 3.90
N PHE A 130 -0.32 7.88 4.52
CA PHE A 130 0.36 8.82 5.39
C PHE A 130 1.86 8.84 5.08
N ALA A 131 2.39 10.03 4.86
CA ALA A 131 3.82 10.31 4.82
C ALA A 131 4.16 11.39 5.85
N GLY A 132 5.19 11.15 6.65
CA GLY A 132 5.59 12.03 7.74
C GLY A 132 6.35 11.29 8.83
N HIS A 133 6.58 11.95 9.97
CA HIS A 133 7.21 11.28 11.09
C HIS A 133 6.32 10.19 11.69
N GLY A 134 6.98 9.11 12.08
CA GLY A 134 6.45 8.07 12.94
C GLY A 134 7.37 7.83 14.12
N TYR A 135 6.84 7.27 15.17
CA TYR A 135 7.60 6.88 16.34
C TYR A 135 7.22 5.47 16.77
N TRP A 136 8.23 4.69 17.11
CA TRP A 136 8.04 3.36 17.70
C TRP A 136 8.72 3.28 19.06
N ASP A 137 7.91 3.05 20.08
CA ASP A 137 8.37 2.80 21.44
C ASP A 137 8.73 1.31 21.58
N GLN A 138 10.02 1.04 21.70
CA GLN A 138 10.55 -0.31 21.80
C GLN A 138 10.19 -1.02 23.12
N GLU A 139 9.95 -0.27 24.20
CA GLU A 139 9.63 -0.85 25.51
C GLU A 139 8.18 -1.33 25.57
N THR A 140 7.27 -0.56 24.95
CA THR A 140 5.83 -0.84 24.98
C THR A 140 5.32 -1.51 23.71
N ASP A 141 6.13 -1.57 22.64
CA ASP A 141 5.76 -2.01 21.29
C ASP A 141 4.63 -1.16 20.68
N PHE A 142 4.56 0.12 21.05
CA PHE A 142 3.59 1.06 20.51
C PHE A 142 4.18 1.84 19.34
N GLY A 143 3.47 1.83 18.21
CA GLY A 143 3.77 2.68 17.07
C GLY A 143 2.81 3.86 16.99
N TYR A 144 3.31 5.00 16.55
CA TYR A 144 2.55 6.24 16.44
C TYR A 144 2.83 6.96 15.13
N TRP A 145 1.80 7.55 14.55
CA TRP A 145 1.93 8.60 13.55
C TRP A 145 2.02 9.94 14.27
N ILE A 146 2.82 10.83 13.76
CA ILE A 146 3.07 12.13 14.37
C ILE A 146 2.40 13.22 13.50
N PRO A 147 1.16 13.64 13.83
CA PRO A 147 0.51 14.80 13.20
C PRO A 147 1.28 16.09 13.49
N THR A 148 1.03 17.14 12.70
CA THR A 148 1.83 18.37 12.75
C THR A 148 1.61 19.21 14.02
N ASP A 149 0.52 19.00 14.76
CA ASP A 149 0.24 19.59 16.07
C ASP A 149 0.80 18.78 17.26
N SER A 150 1.62 17.78 16.98
CA SER A 150 2.27 16.94 18.00
C SER A 150 3.33 17.70 18.77
N LYS A 151 3.62 17.24 19.99
CA LYS A 151 4.73 17.73 20.82
C LYS A 151 5.72 16.58 21.04
N ALA A 152 7.02 16.87 20.97
CA ALA A 152 8.07 15.88 21.14
C ALA A 152 8.04 15.18 22.52
N ASN A 153 7.58 15.89 23.55
CA ASN A 153 7.55 15.41 24.94
C ASN A 153 6.16 14.94 25.43
N SER A 154 5.17 14.77 24.52
CA SER A 154 3.82 14.36 24.88
C SER A 154 3.14 13.60 23.77
N THR A 155 2.65 12.40 24.08
CA THR A 155 1.90 11.55 23.14
C THR A 155 0.43 11.97 22.97
N ALA A 156 -0.03 13.07 23.60
CA ALA A 156 -1.44 13.46 23.60
C ALA A 156 -2.00 13.69 22.19
N ASN A 157 -1.20 14.28 21.28
CA ASN A 157 -1.59 14.55 19.90
C ASN A 157 -0.98 13.53 18.91
N TRP A 158 -0.35 12.47 19.39
CA TRP A 158 0.12 11.38 18.53
C TRP A 158 -1.04 10.43 18.19
N MET A 159 -1.00 9.83 17.00
CA MET A 159 -1.99 8.85 16.57
C MET A 159 -1.42 7.45 16.74
N ALA A 160 -1.89 6.70 17.75
CA ALA A 160 -1.45 5.33 17.94
C ALA A 160 -1.89 4.41 16.78
N ASN A 161 -1.06 3.45 16.39
CA ASN A 161 -1.39 2.42 15.40
C ASN A 161 -2.65 1.63 15.79
N SER A 162 -2.89 1.42 17.07
CA SER A 162 -4.13 0.79 17.58
C SER A 162 -5.36 1.61 17.23
N GLN A 163 -5.31 2.94 17.37
CA GLN A 163 -6.41 3.83 17.01
C GLN A 163 -6.69 3.81 15.49
N ILE A 164 -5.65 3.85 14.67
CA ILE A 164 -5.80 3.72 13.20
C ILE A 164 -6.43 2.38 12.84
N ARG A 165 -5.98 1.30 13.46
CA ARG A 165 -6.52 -0.05 13.26
C ARG A 165 -7.99 -0.12 13.64
N ASP A 166 -8.40 0.51 14.75
CA ASP A 166 -9.79 0.54 15.19
C ASP A 166 -10.68 1.27 14.18
N TYR A 167 -10.21 2.37 13.57
CA TYR A 167 -10.90 3.02 12.46
C TYR A 167 -10.98 2.13 11.21
N VAL A 168 -9.90 1.46 10.84
CA VAL A 168 -9.91 0.51 9.71
C VAL A 168 -10.92 -0.62 9.93
N ALA A 169 -11.05 -1.12 11.15
CA ALA A 169 -12.04 -2.13 11.52
C ALA A 169 -13.48 -1.58 11.51
N ALA A 170 -13.67 -0.32 11.92
CA ALA A 170 -14.98 0.33 11.99
C ALA A 170 -15.52 0.71 10.60
N ILE A 171 -14.63 1.11 9.66
CA ILE A 171 -14.99 1.50 8.30
C ILE A 171 -15.41 0.26 7.50
N LYS A 172 -16.67 0.21 7.07
CA LYS A 172 -17.28 -0.95 6.40
C LYS A 172 -16.93 -1.04 4.91
N SER A 173 -15.67 -0.80 4.53
CA SER A 173 -15.23 -1.00 3.14
C SER A 173 -15.17 -2.49 2.77
N ARG A 174 -15.22 -2.81 1.47
CA ARG A 174 -14.85 -4.14 0.97
C ARG A 174 -13.36 -4.37 1.15
N HIS A 175 -12.56 -3.45 0.63
CA HIS A 175 -11.11 -3.50 0.75
C HIS A 175 -10.60 -2.21 1.38
N THR A 176 -9.66 -2.33 2.33
CA THR A 176 -8.87 -1.21 2.82
C THR A 176 -7.40 -1.52 2.61
N LEU A 177 -6.69 -0.58 1.98
CA LEU A 177 -5.24 -0.56 1.89
C LEU A 177 -4.71 0.64 2.67
N LEU A 178 -3.93 0.37 3.70
CA LEU A 178 -3.16 1.37 4.42
C LEU A 178 -1.74 1.40 3.84
N ILE A 179 -1.29 2.56 3.37
CA ILE A 179 0.08 2.78 2.92
C ILE A 179 0.71 3.80 3.85
N ALA A 180 1.83 3.45 4.45
CA ALA A 180 2.49 4.33 5.38
C ALA A 180 3.98 4.46 5.08
N ASP A 181 4.39 5.69 4.84
CA ASP A 181 5.77 6.09 4.64
C ASP A 181 6.26 6.84 5.87
N ALA A 182 6.43 6.08 6.95
CA ALA A 182 6.80 6.58 8.28
C ALA A 182 7.37 5.46 9.16
N CYS A 183 8.13 5.84 10.18
CA CYS A 183 8.78 4.93 11.13
C CYS A 183 7.85 4.60 12.29
N PHE A 184 7.09 3.51 12.27
CA PHE A 184 6.26 3.16 13.43
C PHE A 184 6.22 1.66 13.78
N GLY A 185 7.25 0.94 13.43
CA GLY A 185 7.37 -0.47 13.78
C GLY A 185 6.30 -1.37 13.17
N GLY A 186 6.48 -2.66 13.36
CA GLY A 186 5.57 -3.68 12.85
C GLY A 186 4.27 -3.86 13.62
N SER A 187 3.95 -3.00 14.61
CA SER A 187 2.81 -3.18 15.52
C SER A 187 1.43 -3.11 14.84
N ILE A 188 1.36 -2.62 13.59
CA ILE A 188 0.12 -2.59 12.81
C ILE A 188 -0.21 -3.96 12.19
N PHE A 189 0.80 -4.81 11.99
CA PHE A 189 0.63 -6.09 11.33
C PHE A 189 0.21 -7.20 12.29
N ARG A 190 -0.54 -8.17 11.78
CA ARG A 190 -0.72 -9.46 12.43
C ARG A 190 0.62 -10.19 12.41
N SER A 191 1.04 -10.80 13.53
CA SER A 191 2.31 -11.51 13.64
C SER A 191 2.61 -12.32 12.38
N ARG A 192 3.80 -12.12 11.82
CA ARG A 192 4.32 -12.59 10.53
C ARG A 192 3.72 -13.94 10.09
N LYS A 193 2.78 -13.92 9.14
CA LYS A 193 2.68 -15.05 8.21
C LYS A 193 3.72 -14.81 7.13
N ALA A 194 4.63 -15.77 6.99
CA ALA A 194 5.53 -15.80 5.86
C ALA A 194 4.71 -15.64 4.56
N PHE A 195 5.19 -14.80 3.65
CA PHE A 195 4.71 -14.60 2.30
C PHE A 195 4.22 -15.94 1.73
N GLN A 196 2.96 -16.06 1.35
CA GLN A 196 2.52 -17.11 0.43
C GLN A 196 2.84 -16.60 -0.98
N GLU A 197 3.91 -17.09 -1.57
CA GLU A 197 4.17 -16.89 -2.99
C GLU A 197 3.07 -17.58 -3.81
N GLY A 198 2.18 -16.80 -4.34
CA GLY A 198 1.14 -17.26 -5.24
C GLY A 198 0.06 -16.21 -5.39
N SER A 199 0.06 -15.45 -6.50
CA SER A 199 -1.04 -14.56 -6.84
C SER A 199 -2.34 -15.36 -6.90
N SER A 200 -3.25 -15.09 -5.98
CA SER A 200 -4.62 -15.56 -6.08
C SER A 200 -5.24 -15.02 -7.38
N PRO A 201 -6.12 -15.78 -8.06
CA PRO A 201 -6.91 -15.24 -9.15
C PRO A 201 -7.54 -13.91 -8.73
N ILE A 202 -7.49 -12.90 -9.59
CA ILE A 202 -7.91 -11.52 -9.26
C ILE A 202 -9.33 -11.49 -8.70
N LYS A 203 -10.24 -12.29 -9.27
CA LYS A 203 -11.61 -12.42 -8.75
C LYS A 203 -11.65 -12.92 -7.31
N LYS A 204 -10.87 -13.94 -6.97
CA LYS A 204 -10.81 -14.49 -5.61
C LYS A 204 -10.26 -13.45 -4.62
N ALA A 205 -9.26 -12.69 -5.05
CA ALA A 205 -8.70 -11.58 -4.26
C ALA A 205 -9.74 -10.47 -4.02
N TYR A 206 -10.63 -10.21 -4.99
CA TYR A 206 -11.68 -9.20 -4.86
C TYR A 206 -12.90 -9.67 -4.05
N ASP A 207 -13.27 -10.94 -4.13
CA ASP A 207 -14.48 -11.46 -3.47
C ASP A 207 -14.39 -11.46 -1.94
N ALA A 208 -13.21 -11.71 -1.39
CA ALA A 208 -12.98 -11.70 0.04
C ALA A 208 -12.62 -10.28 0.54
N PRO A 209 -13.25 -9.76 1.62
CA PRO A 209 -12.84 -8.51 2.25
C PRO A 209 -11.36 -8.49 2.62
N SER A 210 -10.71 -7.35 2.46
CA SER A 210 -9.30 -7.21 2.84
C SER A 210 -9.02 -5.99 3.71
N ARG A 211 -8.05 -6.15 4.61
CA ARG A 211 -7.49 -5.11 5.49
C ARG A 211 -5.98 -5.25 5.45
N LYS A 212 -5.38 -4.64 4.43
CA LYS A 212 -3.94 -4.76 4.16
C LYS A 212 -3.21 -3.47 4.52
N ALA A 213 -1.96 -3.63 4.94
CA ALA A 213 -1.04 -2.53 5.10
C ALA A 213 0.24 -2.75 4.28
N MET A 214 0.80 -1.65 3.79
CA MET A 214 2.08 -1.56 3.11
C MET A 214 2.89 -0.44 3.74
N THR A 215 4.08 -0.72 4.24
CA THR A 215 4.94 0.26 4.91
C THR A 215 6.32 0.33 4.28
N SER A 216 6.91 1.52 4.24
CA SER A 216 8.26 1.74 3.70
C SER A 216 9.35 1.11 4.57
N GLY A 217 9.14 1.07 5.88
CA GLY A 217 10.09 0.53 6.85
C GLY A 217 9.40 -0.14 8.02
N ASN A 218 10.19 -0.95 8.75
CA ASN A 218 9.68 -1.69 9.90
C ASN A 218 10.05 -1.02 11.24
N LEU A 219 11.33 -0.68 11.43
CA LEU A 219 11.86 -0.23 12.74
C LEU A 219 12.94 0.84 12.61
N THR A 220 13.31 1.24 11.40
CA THR A 220 14.38 2.20 11.15
C THR A 220 13.82 3.51 10.68
N GLU A 221 14.55 4.58 10.93
CA GLU A 221 14.23 5.92 10.43
C GLU A 221 14.09 5.88 8.91
N VAL A 222 12.97 6.38 8.40
CA VAL A 222 12.73 6.49 6.97
C VAL A 222 13.39 7.77 6.49
N PRO A 223 14.29 7.72 5.48
CA PRO A 223 14.85 8.91 4.90
C PRO A 223 13.75 9.84 4.35
N ASP A 224 13.95 11.16 4.45
CA ASP A 224 13.01 12.14 3.89
C ASP A 224 12.74 11.90 2.38
N ARG A 225 13.76 11.47 1.62
CA ARG A 225 13.57 10.96 0.25
C ARG A 225 13.21 9.49 0.29
N SER A 226 11.97 9.16 -0.04
CA SER A 226 11.43 7.80 0.01
C SER A 226 11.60 7.05 -1.31
N VAL A 227 12.54 6.11 -1.36
CA VAL A 227 12.67 5.15 -2.48
C VAL A 227 11.42 4.28 -2.58
N PHE A 228 10.81 3.92 -1.46
CA PHE A 228 9.57 3.13 -1.44
C PHE A 228 8.46 3.84 -2.20
N LEU A 229 8.22 5.12 -1.91
CA LEU A 229 7.15 5.85 -2.56
C LEU A 229 7.48 6.18 -4.03
N GLU A 230 8.74 6.50 -4.35
CA GLU A 230 9.18 6.66 -5.74
C GLU A 230 8.84 5.41 -6.56
N GLN A 231 9.16 4.23 -6.07
CA GLN A 231 8.89 2.95 -6.76
C GLN A 231 7.40 2.63 -6.81
N LEU A 232 6.65 2.91 -5.74
CA LEU A 232 5.19 2.73 -5.72
C LEU A 232 4.50 3.59 -6.78
N VAL A 233 4.82 4.88 -6.85
CA VAL A 233 4.26 5.81 -7.83
C VAL A 233 4.68 5.44 -9.25
N ASP A 234 5.95 5.07 -9.47
CA ASP A 234 6.44 4.60 -10.78
C ASP A 234 5.66 3.35 -11.23
N ARG A 235 5.53 2.35 -10.36
CA ARG A 235 4.79 1.12 -10.66
C ARG A 235 3.34 1.37 -11.01
N LEU A 236 2.66 2.29 -10.29
CA LEU A 236 1.30 2.70 -10.61
C LEU A 236 1.24 3.47 -11.93
N SER A 237 2.21 4.37 -12.18
CA SER A 237 2.24 5.21 -13.38
C SER A 237 2.51 4.42 -14.67
N THR A 238 3.34 3.39 -14.59
CA THR A 238 3.75 2.57 -15.74
C THR A 238 2.86 1.35 -15.97
N ASN A 239 1.87 1.12 -15.10
CA ASN A 239 0.97 -0.02 -15.20
C ASN A 239 0.17 -0.03 -16.50
N THR A 240 0.15 -1.17 -17.18
CA THR A 240 -0.62 -1.43 -18.40
C THR A 240 -1.81 -2.35 -18.20
N LYS A 241 -1.95 -2.98 -17.01
CA LYS A 241 -3.03 -3.90 -16.70
C LYS A 241 -4.28 -3.13 -16.27
N ASP A 242 -5.44 -3.64 -16.60
CA ASP A 242 -6.72 -3.06 -16.17
C ASP A 242 -6.93 -3.23 -14.66
N TYR A 243 -6.45 -4.35 -14.10
CA TYR A 243 -6.50 -4.69 -12.67
C TYR A 243 -5.10 -4.98 -12.14
N LEU A 244 -4.76 -4.36 -11.02
CA LEU A 244 -3.45 -4.51 -10.37
C LEU A 244 -3.64 -4.66 -8.86
N THR A 245 -3.24 -5.80 -8.28
CA THR A 245 -3.36 -6.05 -6.84
C THR A 245 -2.27 -5.34 -6.04
N ALA A 246 -2.56 -5.00 -4.78
CA ALA A 246 -1.57 -4.41 -3.88
C ALA A 246 -0.40 -5.36 -3.60
N GLU A 247 -0.67 -6.67 -3.48
CA GLU A 247 0.37 -7.70 -3.35
C GLU A 247 1.31 -7.72 -4.55
N GLU A 248 0.76 -7.63 -5.77
CA GLU A 248 1.56 -7.59 -7.00
C GLU A 248 2.42 -6.33 -7.11
N ILE A 249 1.89 -5.18 -6.69
CA ILE A 249 2.67 -3.94 -6.59
C ILE A 249 3.84 -4.15 -5.63
N PHE A 250 3.53 -4.57 -4.41
CA PHE A 250 4.55 -4.76 -3.37
C PHE A 250 5.62 -5.74 -3.80
N GLY A 251 5.25 -6.90 -4.35
CA GLY A 251 6.19 -7.90 -4.87
C GLY A 251 7.12 -7.36 -5.96
N SER A 252 6.64 -6.40 -6.76
CA SER A 252 7.45 -5.79 -7.84
C SER A 252 8.44 -4.74 -7.36
N ILE A 253 8.18 -4.06 -6.23
CA ILE A 253 9.02 -2.96 -5.73
C ILE A 253 9.91 -3.36 -4.55
N LYS A 254 9.55 -4.40 -3.80
CA LYS A 254 10.23 -4.79 -2.55
C LYS A 254 11.73 -4.89 -2.68
N ASP A 255 12.23 -5.68 -3.64
CA ASP A 255 13.66 -5.93 -3.80
C ASP A 255 14.40 -4.66 -4.26
N ILE A 256 13.74 -3.79 -5.04
CA ILE A 256 14.30 -2.51 -5.46
C ILE A 256 14.48 -1.60 -4.24
N VAL A 257 13.48 -1.54 -3.37
CA VAL A 257 13.55 -0.73 -2.13
C VAL A 257 14.65 -1.24 -1.21
N ILE A 258 14.72 -2.56 -0.96
CA ILE A 258 15.75 -3.16 -0.10
C ILE A 258 17.17 -2.87 -0.61
N ASN A 259 17.37 -2.90 -1.93
CA ASN A 259 18.70 -2.70 -2.53
C ASN A 259 19.10 -1.23 -2.63
N ASN A 260 18.17 -0.27 -2.55
CA ASN A 260 18.41 1.16 -2.78
C ASN A 260 18.04 2.05 -1.58
N SER A 261 17.67 1.48 -0.44
CA SER A 261 17.28 2.19 0.76
C SER A 261 17.73 1.42 2.02
N PRO A 262 18.01 2.09 3.14
CA PRO A 262 18.33 1.42 4.40
C PRO A 262 17.13 0.73 5.06
N VAL A 263 15.92 0.93 4.52
CA VAL A 263 14.68 0.40 5.11
C VAL A 263 14.24 -0.89 4.42
N THR A 264 13.51 -1.72 5.15
CA THR A 264 12.91 -2.95 4.62
C THR A 264 11.39 -2.80 4.59
N PRO A 265 10.77 -2.69 3.41
CA PRO A 265 9.33 -2.53 3.30
C PRO A 265 8.61 -3.79 3.72
N VAL A 266 7.41 -3.62 4.27
CA VAL A 266 6.55 -4.71 4.75
C VAL A 266 5.17 -4.60 4.14
N TYR A 267 4.59 -5.74 3.77
CA TYR A 267 3.21 -5.90 3.34
C TYR A 267 2.54 -7.03 4.10
N GLY A 268 1.30 -6.84 4.53
CA GLY A 268 0.58 -7.89 5.26
C GLY A 268 -0.79 -7.46 5.75
N ASP A 269 -1.42 -8.36 6.49
CA ASP A 269 -2.73 -8.14 7.08
C ASP A 269 -2.64 -7.19 8.27
N ILE A 270 -3.60 -6.26 8.38
CA ILE A 270 -3.76 -5.44 9.57
C ILE A 270 -4.35 -6.30 10.67
N LYS A 271 -3.68 -6.33 11.83
CA LYS A 271 -4.09 -7.13 12.98
C LYS A 271 -5.49 -6.74 13.46
N ASP A 272 -6.35 -7.73 13.67
CA ASP A 272 -7.69 -7.59 14.27
C ASP A 272 -8.61 -6.57 13.56
N ALA A 273 -8.39 -6.29 12.27
CA ALA A 273 -9.16 -5.33 11.49
C ALA A 273 -10.24 -5.97 10.58
N GLY A 274 -10.40 -7.29 10.62
CA GLY A 274 -11.41 -8.00 9.81
C GLY A 274 -10.94 -8.34 8.39
N ASP A 275 -9.67 -8.69 8.23
CA ASP A 275 -9.14 -9.26 6.98
C ASP A 275 -9.67 -10.69 6.80
N GLU A 276 -10.19 -11.00 5.60
CA GLU A 276 -10.70 -12.33 5.21
C GLU A 276 -9.87 -12.97 4.09
N GLY A 277 -8.69 -12.45 3.81
CA GLY A 277 -7.74 -13.00 2.85
C GLY A 277 -7.91 -12.50 1.41
N GLY A 278 -8.67 -11.44 1.20
CA GLY A 278 -8.70 -10.71 -0.06
C GLY A 278 -7.49 -9.79 -0.26
N ASP A 279 -7.51 -9.03 -1.34
CA ASP A 279 -6.52 -8.01 -1.62
C ASP A 279 -7.15 -6.73 -2.16
N PHE A 280 -6.45 -5.60 -2.02
CA PHE A 280 -6.87 -4.35 -2.62
C PHE A 280 -6.51 -4.35 -4.11
N ILE A 281 -7.47 -3.99 -4.96
CA ILE A 281 -7.29 -3.98 -6.40
C ILE A 281 -7.40 -2.56 -6.94
N PHE A 282 -6.35 -2.09 -7.59
CA PHE A 282 -6.37 -0.85 -8.36
C PHE A 282 -6.99 -1.12 -9.72
N VAL A 283 -8.08 -0.42 -10.02
CA VAL A 283 -8.82 -0.54 -11.30
C VAL A 283 -8.47 0.67 -12.16
N LYS A 284 -7.94 0.42 -13.35
CA LYS A 284 -7.53 1.46 -14.30
C LYS A 284 -8.76 2.13 -14.93
N LYS A 285 -8.67 3.44 -15.19
CA LYS A 285 -9.66 4.19 -15.99
C LYS A 285 -9.60 3.84 -17.46
#